data_9455dbcdf3185d9536bc22f14fcf869c
#
_entry.id   9455dbcdf3185d9536bc22f14fcf869c
#
_cell.length_a   1.000
_cell.length_b   1.000
_cell.length_c   1.000
_cell.angle_alpha   90.00
_cell.angle_beta   90.00
_cell.angle_gamma   90.00
#
_symmetry.space_group_name_H-M   'P 1'
#
loop_
_entity.id
_entity.type
_entity.pdbx_description
1 polymer ?
#
loop_
_entity_poly.entity_id
_entity_poly.type
_entity_poly.pdbx_seq_one_letter_code
_entity_poly.pdbx_strand_id
1 'polypeptide(L)'
;MLFRSEGSGFAIGMAGLRAICHSHDRGETASAFRSAMLKQLGMSTPTEFVGFIYKTPLPRAQIAELSGIVLEHADQDPVAGKIIADSIDAMVDLVTDTVRRLELAHLSYSLALSGGILSNHSNIVDKLLLELVRKQMSPSANHLVREPIHGPLLMAAQMSM
;
A
#
# COMPACT_ATOMS: atom_id res chain seq x y z
N MET A 1 -0.93 -4.90 -19.17
CA MET A 1 -1.15 -4.66 -17.73
C MET A 1 0.20 -4.52 -17.06
N LEU A 2 0.54 -3.34 -16.59
CA LEU A 2 1.81 -3.09 -15.91
C LEU A 2 1.67 -3.50 -14.44
N PHE A 3 2.74 -3.95 -13.84
CA PHE A 3 2.81 -4.26 -12.42
C PHE A 3 2.57 -2.98 -11.62
N ARG A 4 1.35 -2.80 -11.13
CA ARG A 4 1.03 -1.78 -10.15
C ARG A 4 0.91 -2.46 -8.80
N SER A 5 1.80 -2.10 -7.89
CA SER A 5 1.82 -2.59 -6.50
C SER A 5 1.67 -1.45 -5.49
N GLU A 6 1.31 -0.27 -5.99
CA GLU A 6 1.06 0.91 -5.18
C GLU A 6 -0.01 0.61 -4.12
N GLY A 7 0.19 1.07 -2.90
CA GLY A 7 -0.70 0.79 -1.78
C GLY A 7 -0.58 -0.62 -1.19
N SER A 8 0.23 -1.51 -1.78
CA SER A 8 0.49 -2.82 -1.18
C SER A 8 1.45 -2.71 0.02
N GLY A 9 1.35 -3.65 0.97
CA GLY A 9 2.29 -3.72 2.09
C GLY A 9 3.75 -3.76 1.63
N PHE A 10 4.05 -4.48 0.53
CA PHE A 10 5.38 -4.50 -0.04
C PHE A 10 5.85 -3.11 -0.51
N ALA A 11 5.00 -2.36 -1.21
CA ALA A 11 5.34 -1.02 -1.70
C ALA A 11 5.55 -0.04 -0.54
N ILE A 12 4.69 -0.09 0.48
CA ILE A 12 4.79 0.72 1.70
C ILE A 12 6.07 0.37 2.47
N GLY A 13 6.36 -0.91 2.69
CA GLY A 13 7.59 -1.36 3.36
C GLY A 13 8.86 -0.94 2.61
N MET A 14 8.88 -1.07 1.29
CA MET A 14 9.98 -0.59 0.44
C MET A 14 10.16 0.93 0.51
N ALA A 15 9.07 1.69 0.54
CA ALA A 15 9.13 3.13 0.72
C ALA A 15 9.73 3.51 2.08
N GLY A 16 9.35 2.78 3.15
CA GLY A 16 9.95 2.91 4.47
C GLY A 16 11.45 2.67 4.47
N LEU A 17 11.91 1.56 3.88
CA LEU A 17 13.35 1.24 3.77
C LEU A 17 14.12 2.34 3.02
N ARG A 18 13.59 2.80 1.89
CA ARG A 18 14.21 3.90 1.11
C ARG A 18 14.29 5.19 1.92
N ALA A 19 13.22 5.55 2.62
CA ALA A 19 13.19 6.77 3.42
C ALA A 19 14.25 6.74 4.53
N ILE A 20 14.44 5.59 5.19
CA ILE A 20 15.44 5.42 6.24
C ILE A 20 16.87 5.50 5.68
N CYS A 21 17.13 4.90 4.52
CA CYS A 21 18.43 5.04 3.86
C CYS A 21 18.71 6.51 3.53
N HIS A 22 17.76 7.21 2.93
CA HIS A 22 17.93 8.63 2.60
C HIS A 22 18.16 9.51 3.83
N SER A 23 17.45 9.25 4.93
CA SER A 23 17.67 9.96 6.21
C SER A 23 19.07 9.69 6.75
N HIS A 24 19.55 8.45 6.67
CA HIS A 24 20.89 8.08 7.08
C HIS A 24 21.98 8.77 6.25
N ASP A 25 21.81 8.75 4.92
CA ASP A 25 22.80 9.37 3.99
C ASP A 25 22.90 10.88 4.19
N ARG A 26 21.80 11.53 4.63
CA ARG A 26 21.80 12.94 4.99
C ARG A 26 22.32 13.26 6.39
N GLY A 27 22.69 12.23 7.18
CA GLY A 27 23.15 12.40 8.55
C GLY A 27 22.06 12.87 9.52
N GLU A 28 20.78 12.63 9.19
CA GLU A 28 19.67 13.03 10.06
C GLU A 28 19.62 12.19 11.34
N THR A 29 19.15 12.79 12.43
CA THR A 29 18.98 12.08 13.71
C THR A 29 18.00 10.91 13.55
N ALA A 30 18.32 9.79 14.18
CA ALA A 30 17.45 8.62 14.16
C ALA A 30 16.10 8.91 14.82
N SER A 31 15.00 8.71 14.09
CA SER A 31 13.65 8.78 14.62
C SER A 31 13.23 7.45 15.27
N ALA A 32 12.13 7.48 16.05
CA ALA A 32 11.52 6.27 16.59
C ALA A 32 11.11 5.30 15.47
N PHE A 33 10.58 5.83 14.36
CA PHE A 33 10.24 5.08 13.15
C PHE A 33 11.46 4.34 12.59
N ARG A 34 12.58 5.05 12.38
CA ARG A 34 13.83 4.42 11.91
C ARG A 34 14.28 3.29 12.84
N SER A 35 14.26 3.54 14.15
CA SER A 35 14.66 2.55 15.15
C SER A 35 13.77 1.31 15.16
N ALA A 36 12.45 1.49 15.01
CA ALA A 36 11.49 0.39 14.92
C ALA A 36 11.71 -0.48 13.68
N MET A 37 11.96 0.14 12.54
CA MET A 37 12.24 -0.56 11.27
C MET A 37 13.52 -1.41 11.36
N LEU A 38 14.61 -0.83 11.88
CA LEU A 38 15.88 -1.54 12.07
C LEU A 38 15.70 -2.72 13.04
N LYS A 39 15.01 -2.51 14.14
CA LYS A 39 14.73 -3.54 15.15
C LYS A 39 13.95 -4.72 14.55
N GLN A 40 12.93 -4.45 13.72
CA GLN A 40 12.13 -5.49 13.07
C GLN A 40 12.98 -6.42 12.20
N LEU A 41 14.00 -5.86 11.55
CA LEU A 41 14.91 -6.61 10.68
C LEU A 41 16.13 -7.19 11.43
N GLY A 42 16.27 -6.94 12.72
CA GLY A 42 17.43 -7.34 13.51
C GLY A 42 18.72 -6.63 13.07
N MET A 43 18.62 -5.40 12.59
CA MET A 43 19.73 -4.61 12.06
C MET A 43 20.09 -3.45 12.99
N SER A 44 21.36 -3.05 12.95
CA SER A 44 21.89 -1.94 13.73
C SER A 44 22.01 -0.66 12.91
N THR A 45 22.21 -0.79 11.60
CA THR A 45 22.42 0.34 10.68
C THR A 45 21.66 0.15 9.37
N PRO A 46 21.24 1.26 8.70
CA PRO A 46 20.58 1.17 7.39
C PRO A 46 21.45 0.59 6.28
N THR A 47 22.78 0.63 6.42
CA THR A 47 23.69 0.06 5.42
C THR A 47 23.54 -1.46 5.29
N GLU A 48 23.05 -2.13 6.31
CA GLU A 48 22.76 -3.56 6.28
C GLU A 48 21.59 -3.92 5.36
N PHE A 49 20.72 -2.95 5.00
CA PHE A 49 19.61 -3.17 4.07
C PHE A 49 20.08 -3.59 2.67
N VAL A 50 21.27 -3.16 2.25
CA VAL A 50 21.84 -3.55 0.96
C VAL A 50 21.90 -5.08 0.86
N GLY A 51 22.54 -5.72 1.85
CA GLY A 51 22.65 -7.18 1.89
C GLY A 51 21.29 -7.88 2.04
N PHE A 52 20.32 -7.26 2.68
CA PHE A 52 18.97 -7.79 2.83
C PHE A 52 18.17 -7.75 1.54
N ILE A 53 18.19 -6.61 0.83
CA ILE A 53 17.45 -6.40 -0.42
C ILE A 53 17.98 -7.27 -1.56
N TYR A 54 19.29 -7.48 -1.60
CA TYR A 54 19.92 -8.30 -2.66
C TYR A 54 19.92 -9.82 -2.38
N LYS A 55 19.25 -10.27 -1.30
CA LYS A 55 19.02 -11.71 -1.09
C LYS A 55 18.19 -12.32 -2.23
N THR A 56 18.55 -13.54 -2.58
CA THR A 56 17.81 -14.30 -3.60
C THR A 56 17.26 -15.58 -2.96
N PRO A 57 15.93 -15.78 -2.97
CA PRO A 57 14.88 -14.87 -3.46
C PRO A 57 14.73 -13.61 -2.62
N LEU A 58 14.23 -12.54 -3.24
CA LEU A 58 13.92 -11.27 -2.55
C LEU A 58 12.92 -11.55 -1.41
N PRO A 59 13.18 -11.09 -0.16
CA PRO A 59 12.34 -11.37 0.99
C PRO A 59 11.05 -10.53 1.01
N ARG A 60 10.19 -10.73 0.02
CA ARG A 60 8.98 -9.90 -0.22
C ARG A 60 8.01 -9.88 0.95
N ALA A 61 7.81 -11.02 1.63
CA ALA A 61 6.92 -11.11 2.79
C ALA A 61 7.45 -10.26 3.95
N GLN A 62 8.73 -10.39 4.29
CA GLN A 62 9.36 -9.60 5.35
C GLN A 62 9.31 -8.10 5.05
N ILE A 63 9.52 -7.71 3.78
CA ILE A 63 9.39 -6.31 3.37
C ILE A 63 7.93 -5.84 3.52
N ALA A 64 6.95 -6.67 3.15
CA ALA A 64 5.54 -6.33 3.30
C ALA A 64 5.12 -6.17 4.77
N GLU A 65 5.68 -6.95 5.69
CA GLU A 65 5.43 -6.84 7.13
C GLU A 65 5.87 -5.48 7.70
N LEU A 66 6.89 -4.86 7.12
CA LEU A 66 7.34 -3.53 7.53
C LEU A 66 6.28 -2.44 7.34
N SER A 67 5.28 -2.67 6.50
CA SER A 67 4.16 -1.75 6.34
C SER A 67 3.39 -1.51 7.64
N GLY A 68 3.33 -2.51 8.54
CA GLY A 68 2.75 -2.36 9.88
C GLY A 68 3.44 -1.26 10.67
N ILE A 69 4.78 -1.24 10.67
CA ILE A 69 5.56 -0.22 11.37
C ILE A 69 5.35 1.17 10.77
N VAL A 70 5.29 1.27 9.43
CA VAL A 70 4.99 2.54 8.76
C VAL A 70 3.62 3.06 9.20
N LEU A 71 2.61 2.19 9.25
CA LEU A 71 1.25 2.54 9.67
C LEU A 71 1.19 2.96 11.15
N GLU A 72 1.88 2.24 12.03
CA GLU A 72 1.92 2.56 13.47
C GLU A 72 2.55 3.93 13.75
N HIS A 73 3.51 4.36 12.93
CA HIS A 73 4.21 5.63 13.12
C HIS A 73 3.64 6.78 12.27
N ALA A 74 2.65 6.52 11.41
CA ALA A 74 2.16 7.49 10.43
C ALA A 74 1.62 8.80 11.03
N ASP A 75 1.05 8.73 12.24
CA ASP A 75 0.49 9.92 12.92
C ASP A 75 1.55 10.71 13.73
N GLN A 76 2.73 10.12 13.99
CA GLN A 76 3.75 10.69 14.88
C GLN A 76 5.04 11.04 14.14
N ASP A 77 5.30 10.40 13.00
CA ASP A 77 6.50 10.60 12.20
C ASP A 77 6.11 11.14 10.81
N PRO A 78 6.57 12.34 10.43
CA PRO A 78 6.15 12.98 9.16
C PRO A 78 6.58 12.18 7.93
N VAL A 79 7.66 11.38 8.03
CA VAL A 79 8.13 10.53 6.93
C VAL A 79 7.19 9.34 6.76
N ALA A 80 6.84 8.67 7.84
CA ALA A 80 5.89 7.57 7.82
C ALA A 80 4.50 8.06 7.35
N GLY A 81 4.04 9.21 7.86
CA GLY A 81 2.78 9.84 7.45
C GLY A 81 2.74 10.15 5.96
N LYS A 82 3.85 10.70 5.41
CA LYS A 82 3.95 10.96 3.97
C LYS A 82 3.89 9.67 3.15
N ILE A 83 4.55 8.61 3.56
CA ILE A 83 4.51 7.32 2.86
C ILE A 83 3.06 6.79 2.75
N ILE A 84 2.30 6.89 3.83
CA ILE A 84 0.90 6.46 3.83
C ILE A 84 0.04 7.37 2.94
N ALA A 85 0.22 8.69 3.01
CA ALA A 85 -0.49 9.63 2.14
C ALA A 85 -0.20 9.35 0.65
N ASP A 86 1.06 9.25 0.28
CA ASP A 86 1.48 8.94 -1.10
C ASP A 86 0.90 7.58 -1.58
N SER A 87 0.78 6.60 -0.68
CA SER A 87 0.19 5.29 -0.99
C SER A 87 -1.31 5.38 -1.23
N ILE A 88 -2.03 6.20 -0.46
CA ILE A 88 -3.46 6.47 -0.65
C ILE A 88 -3.67 7.19 -1.98
N ASP A 89 -2.90 8.24 -2.24
CA ASP A 89 -2.98 9.01 -3.49
C ASP A 89 -2.78 8.11 -4.71
N ALA A 90 -1.80 7.22 -4.67
CA ALA A 90 -1.55 6.27 -5.76
C ALA A 90 -2.71 5.27 -5.97
N MET A 91 -3.38 4.83 -4.89
CA MET A 91 -4.59 4.01 -4.99
C MET A 91 -5.77 4.81 -5.56
N VAL A 92 -5.93 6.06 -5.16
CA VAL A 92 -6.95 6.98 -5.70
C VAL A 92 -6.75 7.20 -7.19
N ASP A 93 -5.50 7.43 -7.62
CA ASP A 93 -5.17 7.61 -9.03
C ASP A 93 -5.46 6.34 -9.84
N LEU A 94 -5.18 5.16 -9.29
CA LEU A 94 -5.51 3.88 -9.92
C LEU A 94 -7.03 3.74 -10.18
N VAL A 95 -7.86 4.06 -9.19
CA VAL A 95 -9.32 4.05 -9.33
C VAL A 95 -9.77 5.10 -10.35
N THR A 96 -9.29 6.34 -10.21
CA THR A 96 -9.64 7.46 -11.08
C THR A 96 -9.31 7.19 -12.54
N ASP A 97 -8.10 6.69 -12.80
CA ASP A 97 -7.66 6.31 -14.14
C ASP A 97 -8.55 5.20 -14.73
N THR A 98 -8.93 4.22 -13.91
CA THR A 98 -9.78 3.10 -14.34
C THR A 98 -11.19 3.59 -14.67
N VAL A 99 -11.79 4.40 -13.77
CA VAL A 99 -13.12 4.99 -13.98
C VAL A 99 -13.17 5.83 -15.26
N ARG A 100 -12.15 6.66 -15.49
CA ARG A 100 -12.05 7.47 -16.71
C ARG A 100 -11.91 6.62 -17.97
N ARG A 101 -11.01 5.64 -17.94
CA ARG A 101 -10.74 4.77 -19.13
C ARG A 101 -11.93 3.91 -19.52
N LEU A 102 -12.76 3.53 -18.56
CA LEU A 102 -13.98 2.75 -18.77
C LEU A 102 -15.23 3.64 -18.93
N GLU A 103 -15.06 4.96 -18.93
CA GLU A 103 -16.16 5.95 -19.07
C GLU A 103 -17.25 5.79 -18.01
N LEU A 104 -16.86 5.33 -16.79
CA LEU A 104 -17.80 5.08 -15.68
C LEU A 104 -18.13 6.34 -14.86
N ALA A 105 -17.52 7.49 -15.14
CA ALA A 105 -17.65 8.69 -14.32
C ALA A 105 -19.11 9.18 -14.13
N HIS A 106 -20.00 8.85 -15.07
CA HIS A 106 -21.41 9.22 -15.05
C HIS A 106 -22.34 8.03 -14.78
N LEU A 107 -21.77 6.86 -14.50
CA LEU A 107 -22.48 5.62 -14.25
C LEU A 107 -22.36 5.21 -12.80
N SER A 108 -23.33 4.43 -12.34
CA SER A 108 -23.24 3.76 -11.04
C SER A 108 -22.26 2.60 -11.16
N TYR A 109 -21.20 2.61 -10.34
CA TYR A 109 -20.23 1.50 -10.30
C TYR A 109 -19.93 1.08 -8.84
N SER A 110 -19.53 -0.17 -8.67
CA SER A 110 -19.08 -0.71 -7.39
C SER A 110 -17.57 -0.86 -7.37
N LEU A 111 -16.96 -0.61 -6.21
CA LEU A 111 -15.53 -0.76 -5.97
C LEU A 111 -15.26 -1.99 -5.11
N ALA A 112 -14.51 -2.95 -5.62
CA ALA A 112 -14.00 -4.08 -4.86
C ALA A 112 -12.62 -3.76 -4.30
N LEU A 113 -12.48 -3.81 -2.98
CA LEU A 113 -11.26 -3.55 -2.22
C LEU A 113 -10.68 -4.87 -1.72
N SER A 114 -9.42 -5.14 -2.02
CA SER A 114 -8.75 -6.38 -1.61
C SER A 114 -7.28 -6.13 -1.24
N GLY A 115 -6.72 -7.05 -0.48
CA GLY A 115 -5.33 -7.02 -0.05
C GLY A 115 -5.15 -6.71 1.44
N GLY A 116 -4.02 -7.15 2.01
CA GLY A 116 -3.78 -7.13 3.45
C GLY A 116 -3.90 -5.74 4.08
N ILE A 117 -3.46 -4.68 3.41
CA ILE A 117 -3.58 -3.31 3.92
C ILE A 117 -5.07 -2.92 4.04
N LEU A 118 -5.83 -3.03 2.97
CA LEU A 118 -7.24 -2.62 2.94
C LEU A 118 -8.11 -3.53 3.82
N SER A 119 -7.77 -4.81 3.94
CA SER A 119 -8.53 -5.76 4.77
C SER A 119 -8.34 -5.57 6.27
N ASN A 120 -7.19 -5.02 6.70
CA ASN A 120 -6.83 -4.93 8.11
C ASN A 120 -6.82 -3.48 8.66
N HIS A 121 -6.94 -2.47 7.79
CA HIS A 121 -6.84 -1.07 8.18
C HIS A 121 -8.00 -0.24 7.62
N SER A 122 -9.14 -0.23 8.34
CA SER A 122 -10.35 0.51 7.92
C SER A 122 -10.11 2.00 7.75
N ASN A 123 -9.24 2.61 8.56
CA ASN A 123 -8.85 4.01 8.45
C ASN A 123 -8.19 4.35 7.10
N ILE A 124 -7.48 3.41 6.47
CA ILE A 124 -6.94 3.59 5.12
C ILE A 124 -8.06 3.54 4.08
N VAL A 125 -9.01 2.63 4.26
CA VAL A 125 -10.20 2.54 3.39
C VAL A 125 -11.00 3.84 3.47
N ASP A 126 -11.26 4.36 4.68
CA ASP A 126 -12.00 5.60 4.88
C ASP A 126 -11.32 6.80 4.22
N LYS A 127 -9.99 6.92 4.37
CA LYS A 127 -9.19 7.97 3.71
C LYS A 127 -9.25 7.84 2.18
N LEU A 128 -9.11 6.63 1.64
CA LEU A 128 -9.24 6.35 0.20
C LEU A 128 -10.60 6.80 -0.34
N LEU A 129 -11.68 6.39 0.32
CA LEU A 129 -13.04 6.75 -0.10
C LEU A 129 -13.28 8.27 -0.01
N LEU A 130 -12.77 8.93 1.04
CA LEU A 130 -12.85 10.38 1.18
C LEU A 130 -12.15 11.12 0.03
N GLU A 131 -10.96 10.67 -0.38
CA GLU A 131 -10.24 11.26 -1.51
C GLU A 131 -10.96 11.02 -2.85
N LEU A 132 -11.60 9.87 -3.03
CA LEU A 132 -12.46 9.62 -4.20
C LEU A 132 -13.67 10.55 -4.23
N VAL A 133 -14.28 10.84 -3.07
CA VAL A 133 -15.35 11.86 -2.96
C VAL A 133 -14.84 13.23 -3.41
N ARG A 134 -13.67 13.65 -2.92
CA ARG A 134 -13.05 14.94 -3.29
C ARG A 134 -12.78 15.08 -4.79
N LYS A 135 -12.41 13.96 -5.43
CA LYS A 135 -12.21 13.91 -6.90
C LYS A 135 -13.50 13.69 -7.70
N GLN A 136 -14.66 13.66 -7.05
CA GLN A 136 -15.97 13.37 -7.69
C GLN A 136 -15.99 12.01 -8.39
N MET A 137 -15.30 11.04 -7.83
CA MET A 137 -15.17 9.66 -8.33
C MET A 137 -15.70 8.64 -7.32
N SER A 138 -16.80 8.98 -6.64
CA SER A 138 -17.38 8.13 -5.60
C SER A 138 -18.03 6.88 -6.20
N PRO A 139 -17.70 5.67 -5.75
CA PRO A 139 -18.46 4.48 -6.10
C PRO A 139 -19.85 4.50 -5.43
N SER A 140 -20.84 3.89 -6.06
CA SER A 140 -22.18 3.70 -5.47
C SER A 140 -22.17 2.68 -4.33
N ALA A 141 -21.22 1.75 -4.33
CA ALA A 141 -20.97 0.79 -3.27
C ALA A 141 -19.49 0.42 -3.22
N ASN A 142 -19.02 0.03 -2.06
CA ASN A 142 -17.70 -0.57 -1.89
C ASN A 142 -17.82 -1.90 -1.16
N HIS A 143 -16.99 -2.86 -1.54
CA HIS A 143 -16.99 -4.20 -0.98
C HIS A 143 -15.58 -4.63 -0.63
N LEU A 144 -15.38 -5.01 0.64
CA LEU A 144 -14.12 -5.59 1.08
C LEU A 144 -14.09 -7.07 0.72
N VAL A 145 -13.16 -7.44 -0.17
CA VAL A 145 -12.99 -8.82 -0.67
C VAL A 145 -11.82 -9.47 0.06
N ARG A 146 -12.12 -10.34 1.00
CA ARG A 146 -11.09 -11.06 1.79
C ARG A 146 -10.44 -12.19 1.01
N GLU A 147 -11.19 -12.85 0.14
CA GLU A 147 -10.75 -14.00 -0.66
C GLU A 147 -10.91 -13.72 -2.16
N PRO A 148 -9.95 -12.99 -2.77
CA PRO A 148 -10.06 -12.55 -4.17
C PRO A 148 -10.11 -13.70 -5.18
N ILE A 149 -9.70 -14.92 -4.79
CA ILE A 149 -9.76 -16.11 -5.65
C ILE A 149 -11.19 -16.50 -6.05
N HIS A 150 -12.20 -16.15 -5.24
CA HIS A 150 -13.59 -16.48 -5.53
C HIS A 150 -14.11 -15.82 -6.82
N GLY A 151 -13.66 -14.60 -7.15
CA GLY A 151 -14.05 -13.91 -8.38
C GLY A 151 -13.70 -14.71 -9.64
N PRO A 152 -12.42 -15.03 -9.88
CA PRO A 152 -12.01 -15.87 -11.01
C PRO A 152 -12.68 -17.24 -11.04
N LEU A 153 -12.91 -17.88 -9.89
CA LEU A 153 -13.60 -19.17 -9.84
C LEU A 153 -15.05 -19.08 -10.31
N LEU A 154 -15.79 -18.04 -9.89
CA LEU A 154 -17.16 -17.80 -10.35
C LEU A 154 -17.19 -17.49 -11.85
N MET A 155 -16.27 -16.68 -12.36
CA MET A 155 -16.16 -16.41 -13.80
C MET A 155 -15.87 -17.68 -14.60
N ALA A 156 -14.94 -18.52 -14.14
CA ALA A 156 -14.63 -19.78 -14.81
C ALA A 156 -15.84 -20.73 -14.84
N ALA A 157 -16.59 -20.83 -13.74
CA ALA A 157 -17.80 -21.64 -13.68
C ALA A 157 -18.89 -21.17 -14.66
N GLN A 158 -19.05 -19.83 -14.85
CA GLN A 158 -20.01 -19.26 -15.80
C GLN A 158 -19.61 -19.50 -17.27
N MET A 159 -18.31 -19.55 -17.57
CA MET A 159 -17.81 -19.82 -18.93
C MET A 159 -17.90 -21.30 -19.32
N SER A 160 -18.17 -22.19 -18.36
CA SER A 160 -18.26 -23.64 -18.58
C SER A 160 -19.72 -24.13 -18.79
N MET A 161 -20.68 -23.23 -18.72
CA MET A 161 -22.10 -23.45 -19.02
C MET A 161 -22.47 -22.91 -20.42
#